data_04781997ae155de6627b71a223199454
#
_entry.id   04781997ae155de6627b71a223199454
#
_cell.length_a   1.000
_cell.length_b   1.000
_cell.length_c   1.000
_cell.angle_alpha   90.00
_cell.angle_beta   90.00
_cell.angle_gamma   90.00
#
_symmetry.space_group_name_H-M   'P 1'
#
loop_
_entity.id
_entity.type
_entity.pdbx_description
1 polymer ?
#
loop_
_entity_poly.entity_id
_entity_poly.type
_entity_poly.pdbx_seq_one_letter_code
_entity_poly.pdbx_strand_id
1 'polypeptide(L)'
;MADPNFFPKSKKLTLDQISKLTKIPLPKSADKNRVFLDVSPLDSASRDNISFLDNKNYINQFKKSKAGACFFKKDFKKIAPKNMIPLISTNPYYSFALLANFFYPMKDTTIAGIHPKAHVETSVKYDDTVRIAPGAVVSNNVDIGSNCL
;
A
#
# COMPACT_ATOMS: atom_id res chain seq x y z
N MET A 1 6.86 11.34 -4.95
CA MET A 1 6.86 10.50 -6.19
C MET A 1 7.99 9.51 -6.05
N ALA A 2 7.72 8.22 -6.21
CA ALA A 2 8.77 7.20 -6.15
C ALA A 2 9.72 7.35 -7.35
N ASP A 3 11.01 7.02 -7.14
CA ASP A 3 12.01 7.10 -8.20
C ASP A 3 11.68 6.08 -9.31
N PRO A 4 11.48 6.52 -10.56
CA PRO A 4 11.08 5.64 -11.66
C PRO A 4 12.14 4.59 -12.04
N ASN A 5 13.40 4.77 -11.63
CA ASN A 5 14.46 3.78 -11.85
C ASN A 5 14.30 2.55 -10.98
N PHE A 6 13.78 2.72 -9.75
CA PHE A 6 13.53 1.63 -8.79
C PHE A 6 12.10 1.15 -8.84
N PHE A 7 11.16 2.06 -9.11
CA PHE A 7 9.73 1.77 -9.12
C PHE A 7 9.15 2.13 -10.50
N PRO A 8 9.12 1.19 -11.44
CA PRO A 8 8.55 1.45 -12.76
C PRO A 8 7.12 1.93 -12.61
N LYS A 9 6.79 3.04 -13.28
CA LYS A 9 5.44 3.63 -13.27
C LYS A 9 4.42 2.57 -13.64
N SER A 10 3.56 2.30 -12.72
CA SER A 10 2.54 1.30 -12.83
C SER A 10 1.22 1.87 -13.35
N LYS A 11 0.26 1.05 -13.39
CA LYS A 11 -1.07 1.16 -13.95
C LYS A 11 -1.85 2.35 -13.37
N LYS A 12 -2.59 3.04 -14.21
CA LYS A 12 -3.63 4.00 -13.79
C LYS A 12 -4.81 3.25 -13.20
N LEU A 13 -5.44 3.82 -12.16
CA LEU A 13 -6.67 3.27 -11.57
C LEU A 13 -7.80 4.30 -11.63
N THR A 14 -8.99 3.83 -11.99
CA THR A 14 -10.20 4.62 -11.81
C THR A 14 -10.65 4.59 -10.35
N LEU A 15 -11.43 5.58 -9.95
CA LEU A 15 -11.99 5.65 -8.60
C LEU A 15 -12.86 4.40 -8.28
N ASP A 16 -13.58 3.87 -9.27
CA ASP A 16 -14.35 2.63 -9.12
C ASP A 16 -13.45 1.42 -8.82
N GLN A 17 -12.34 1.29 -9.54
CA GLN A 17 -11.36 0.22 -9.28
C GLN A 17 -10.74 0.33 -7.89
N ILE A 18 -10.45 1.55 -7.43
CA ILE A 18 -9.95 1.83 -6.09
C ILE A 18 -10.97 1.41 -5.02
N SER A 19 -12.25 1.77 -5.24
CA SER A 19 -13.34 1.36 -4.35
C SER A 19 -13.46 -0.17 -4.25
N LYS A 20 -13.37 -0.87 -5.37
CA LYS A 20 -13.42 -2.34 -5.42
C LYS A 20 -12.22 -2.98 -4.70
N LEU A 21 -11.02 -2.46 -4.95
CA LEU A 21 -9.79 -2.95 -4.33
C LEU A 21 -9.80 -2.77 -2.80
N THR A 22 -10.21 -1.59 -2.33
CA THR A 22 -10.19 -1.24 -0.91
C THR A 22 -11.47 -1.58 -0.17
N LYS A 23 -12.52 -1.98 -0.88
CA LYS A 23 -13.88 -2.22 -0.38
C LYS A 23 -14.50 -1.00 0.32
N ILE A 24 -14.08 0.21 -0.06
CA ILE A 24 -14.58 1.47 0.50
C ILE A 24 -15.64 2.04 -0.42
N PRO A 25 -16.84 2.35 0.10
CA PRO A 25 -17.92 2.93 -0.69
C PRO A 25 -17.58 4.37 -1.11
N LEU A 26 -17.95 4.72 -2.33
CA LEU A 26 -17.73 6.05 -2.88
C LEU A 26 -18.86 7.01 -2.48
N PRO A 27 -18.55 8.32 -2.34
CA PRO A 27 -19.58 9.35 -2.26
C PRO A 27 -20.48 9.31 -3.51
N LYS A 28 -21.78 9.53 -3.35
CA LYS A 28 -22.77 9.50 -4.46
C LYS A 28 -22.44 10.49 -5.59
N SER A 29 -21.81 11.62 -5.26
CA SER A 29 -21.42 12.66 -6.20
C SER A 29 -20.05 12.45 -6.84
N ALA A 30 -19.34 11.38 -6.52
CA ALA A 30 -18.00 11.17 -7.04
C ALA A 30 -18.04 10.59 -8.46
N ASP A 31 -17.23 11.15 -9.35
CA ASP A 31 -17.02 10.59 -10.68
C ASP A 31 -16.22 9.28 -10.56
N LYS A 32 -16.90 8.17 -10.83
CA LYS A 32 -16.32 6.82 -10.77
C LYS A 32 -15.21 6.59 -11.79
N ASN A 33 -15.24 7.32 -12.91
CA ASN A 33 -14.26 7.20 -14.00
C ASN A 33 -13.03 8.07 -13.78
N ARG A 34 -13.01 8.91 -12.73
CA ARG A 34 -11.84 9.72 -12.41
C ARG A 34 -10.62 8.84 -12.19
N VAL A 35 -9.55 9.17 -12.93
CA VAL A 35 -8.29 8.40 -12.93
C VAL A 35 -7.32 8.98 -11.92
N PHE A 36 -6.65 8.08 -11.21
CA PHE A 36 -5.54 8.38 -10.33
C PHE A 36 -4.26 7.70 -10.82
N LEU A 37 -3.14 8.40 -10.66
CA LEU A 37 -1.87 8.00 -11.25
C LEU A 37 -0.88 7.45 -10.22
N ASP A 38 -1.11 7.76 -8.93
CA ASP A 38 -0.15 7.43 -7.88
C ASP A 38 -0.74 7.61 -6.48
N VAL A 39 -0.01 7.11 -5.49
CA VAL A 39 -0.17 7.42 -4.07
C VAL A 39 0.92 8.41 -3.63
N SER A 40 0.62 9.30 -2.69
CA SER A 40 1.57 10.32 -2.26
C SER A 40 1.29 10.80 -0.82
N PRO A 41 2.32 11.24 -0.07
CA PRO A 41 2.12 11.92 1.20
C PRO A 41 1.24 13.16 1.07
N LEU A 42 0.59 13.58 2.18
CA LEU A 42 -0.37 14.69 2.20
C LEU A 42 0.20 16.02 1.72
N ASP A 43 1.46 16.29 2.01
CA ASP A 43 2.16 17.55 1.71
C ASP A 43 2.59 17.66 0.25
N SER A 44 2.90 16.55 -0.39
CA SER A 44 3.40 16.48 -1.77
C SER A 44 2.36 15.98 -2.78
N ALA A 45 1.18 15.59 -2.31
CA ALA A 45 0.12 15.07 -3.17
C ALA A 45 -0.44 16.13 -4.12
N SER A 46 -0.68 15.73 -5.36
CA SER A 46 -1.39 16.48 -6.40
C SER A 46 -2.82 15.99 -6.59
N ARG A 47 -3.57 16.63 -7.49
CA ARG A 47 -4.95 16.25 -7.83
C ARG A 47 -5.09 14.82 -8.36
N ASP A 48 -4.02 14.27 -8.93
CA ASP A 48 -4.02 12.93 -9.51
C ASP A 48 -3.47 11.88 -8.56
N ASN A 49 -3.21 12.27 -7.31
CA ASN A 49 -2.72 11.38 -6.27
C ASN A 49 -3.78 11.07 -5.21
N ILE A 50 -3.61 9.91 -4.59
CA ILE A 50 -4.35 9.51 -3.41
C ILE A 50 -3.43 9.55 -2.20
N SER A 51 -3.96 10.06 -1.08
CA SER A 51 -3.25 10.12 0.18
C SER A 51 -4.04 9.47 1.32
N PHE A 52 -3.52 9.53 2.53
CA PHE A 52 -4.24 9.08 3.73
C PHE A 52 -3.95 9.96 4.94
N LEU A 53 -4.89 9.99 5.89
CA LEU A 53 -4.73 10.56 7.22
C LEU A 53 -5.14 9.52 8.26
N ASP A 54 -4.18 9.06 9.04
CA ASP A 54 -4.43 8.17 10.18
C ASP A 54 -4.02 8.80 11.52
N ASN A 55 -2.95 9.59 11.54
CA ASN A 55 -2.44 10.25 12.73
C ASN A 55 -2.87 11.72 12.79
N LYS A 56 -3.41 12.15 13.95
CA LYS A 56 -3.86 13.52 14.22
C LYS A 56 -2.75 14.58 14.08
N ASN A 57 -1.50 14.21 14.24
CA ASN A 57 -0.35 15.12 14.07
C ASN A 57 -0.26 15.70 12.64
N TYR A 58 -0.83 15.02 11.65
CA TYR A 58 -0.82 15.44 10.24
C TYR A 58 -2.07 16.23 9.82
N ILE A 59 -2.93 16.64 10.75
CA ILE A 59 -4.17 17.39 10.45
C ILE A 59 -3.87 18.69 9.70
N ASN A 60 -2.80 19.39 10.04
CA ASN A 60 -2.45 20.65 9.37
C ASN A 60 -2.04 20.42 7.91
N GLN A 61 -1.32 19.34 7.62
CA GLN A 61 -0.98 18.94 6.25
C GLN A 61 -2.23 18.49 5.49
N PHE A 62 -3.11 17.72 6.15
CA PHE A 62 -4.37 17.27 5.57
C PHE A 62 -5.24 18.42 5.09
N LYS A 63 -5.44 19.47 5.94
CA LYS A 63 -6.23 20.66 5.58
C LYS A 63 -5.67 21.42 4.37
N LYS A 64 -4.35 21.36 4.15
CA LYS A 64 -3.65 22.06 3.06
C LYS A 64 -3.39 21.15 1.85
N SER A 65 -3.65 19.86 1.97
CA SER A 65 -3.32 18.87 0.93
C SER A 65 -4.08 19.13 -0.37
N LYS A 66 -3.39 18.94 -1.49
CA LYS A 66 -3.94 19.00 -2.84
C LYS A 66 -4.29 17.62 -3.41
N ALA A 67 -4.29 16.59 -2.57
CA ALA A 67 -4.66 15.24 -2.99
C ALA A 67 -6.06 15.20 -3.62
N GLY A 68 -6.20 14.48 -4.71
CA GLY A 68 -7.49 14.33 -5.38
C GLY A 68 -8.47 13.47 -4.61
N ALA A 69 -7.97 12.49 -3.85
CA ALA A 69 -8.73 11.67 -2.91
C ALA A 69 -7.87 11.35 -1.69
N CYS A 70 -8.50 11.02 -0.58
CA CYS A 70 -7.77 10.69 0.64
C CYS A 70 -8.56 9.70 1.50
N PHE A 71 -7.87 8.69 2.02
CA PHE A 71 -8.41 7.78 3.03
C PHE A 71 -8.29 8.42 4.40
N PHE A 72 -9.39 8.46 5.15
CA PHE A 72 -9.41 8.97 6.53
C PHE A 72 -10.64 8.50 7.31
N LYS A 73 -10.57 8.59 8.64
CA LYS A 73 -11.69 8.22 9.54
C LYS A 73 -12.80 9.27 9.46
N LYS A 74 -14.06 8.84 9.64
CA LYS A 74 -15.27 9.68 9.52
C LYS A 74 -15.19 11.00 10.31
N ASP A 75 -14.49 11.00 11.44
CA ASP A 75 -14.34 12.16 12.32
C ASP A 75 -13.65 13.36 11.64
N PHE A 76 -12.80 13.10 10.67
CA PHE A 76 -12.08 14.15 9.93
C PHE A 76 -12.85 14.72 8.74
N LYS A 77 -14.06 14.20 8.45
CA LYS A 77 -14.83 14.62 7.27
C LYS A 77 -15.12 16.14 7.24
N LYS A 78 -15.39 16.75 8.41
CA LYS A 78 -15.71 18.18 8.51
C LYS A 78 -14.53 19.11 8.17
N ILE A 79 -13.31 18.63 8.29
CA ILE A 79 -12.09 19.42 8.06
C ILE A 79 -11.39 19.06 6.74
N ALA A 80 -11.96 18.14 5.98
CA ALA A 80 -11.41 17.75 4.68
C ALA A 80 -11.50 18.88 3.66
N PRO A 81 -10.48 19.09 2.81
CA PRO A 81 -10.54 20.04 1.70
C PRO A 81 -11.75 19.78 0.79
N LYS A 82 -12.45 20.85 0.36
CA LYS A 82 -13.67 20.74 -0.46
C LYS A 82 -13.47 19.99 -1.79
N ASN A 83 -12.28 20.11 -2.37
CA ASN A 83 -11.95 19.50 -3.67
C ASN A 83 -11.38 18.08 -3.55
N MET A 84 -11.27 17.55 -2.34
CA MET A 84 -10.74 16.21 -2.07
C MET A 84 -11.90 15.21 -1.99
N ILE A 85 -11.81 14.11 -2.72
CA ILE A 85 -12.79 13.03 -2.62
C ILE A 85 -12.56 12.29 -1.29
N PRO A 86 -13.55 12.26 -0.38
CA PRO A 86 -13.41 11.56 0.89
C PRO A 86 -13.59 10.04 0.71
N LEU A 87 -12.58 9.28 1.03
CA LEU A 87 -12.61 7.82 1.10
C LEU A 87 -12.63 7.40 2.57
N ILE A 88 -13.84 7.25 3.12
CA ILE A 88 -14.02 7.00 4.55
C ILE A 88 -13.65 5.56 4.88
N SER A 89 -12.59 5.40 5.66
CA SER A 89 -12.06 4.09 6.08
C SER A 89 -11.99 3.99 7.60
N THR A 90 -12.22 2.80 8.13
CA THR A 90 -11.96 2.47 9.53
C THR A 90 -10.47 2.30 9.81
N ASN A 91 -9.69 1.89 8.79
CA ASN A 91 -8.25 1.79 8.84
C ASN A 91 -7.63 2.46 7.58
N PRO A 92 -7.41 3.79 7.61
CA PRO A 92 -6.89 4.55 6.47
C PRO A 92 -5.51 4.09 6.00
N TYR A 93 -4.64 3.72 6.95
CA TYR A 93 -3.31 3.23 6.64
C TYR A 93 -3.33 1.93 5.85
N TYR A 94 -4.16 0.96 6.29
CA TYR A 94 -4.32 -0.30 5.57
C TYR A 94 -4.87 -0.10 4.15
N SER A 95 -5.90 0.76 4.02
CA SER A 95 -6.47 1.07 2.70
C SER A 95 -5.45 1.69 1.76
N PHE A 96 -4.60 2.57 2.28
CA PHE A 96 -3.50 3.17 1.53
C PHE A 96 -2.43 2.13 1.16
N ALA A 97 -2.07 1.24 2.09
CA ALA A 97 -1.08 0.18 1.84
C ALA A 97 -1.52 -0.79 0.74
N LEU A 98 -2.80 -1.18 0.71
CA LEU A 98 -3.36 -2.00 -0.37
C LEU A 98 -3.19 -1.31 -1.73
N LEU A 99 -3.47 -0.01 -1.78
CA LEU A 99 -3.35 0.78 -2.99
C LEU A 99 -1.89 0.99 -3.39
N ALA A 100 -1.01 1.28 -2.42
CA ALA A 100 0.43 1.40 -2.65
C ALA A 100 1.01 0.11 -3.23
N ASN A 101 0.62 -1.04 -2.70
CA ASN A 101 1.04 -2.35 -3.21
C ASN A 101 0.56 -2.61 -4.64
N PHE A 102 -0.60 -2.06 -5.03
CA PHE A 102 -1.07 -2.14 -6.41
C PHE A 102 -0.23 -1.27 -7.36
N PHE A 103 0.08 -0.04 -6.97
CA PHE A 103 0.91 0.88 -7.76
C PHE A 103 2.37 0.42 -7.80
N TYR A 104 2.86 -0.15 -6.72
CA TYR A 104 4.25 -0.57 -6.51
C TYR A 104 4.31 -2.02 -6.03
N PRO A 105 3.90 -2.98 -6.88
CA PRO A 105 3.97 -4.38 -6.49
C PRO A 105 5.42 -4.76 -6.22
N MET A 106 5.67 -5.33 -5.06
CA MET A 106 6.97 -5.95 -4.80
C MET A 106 7.15 -7.07 -5.83
N LYS A 107 8.21 -6.95 -6.64
CA LYS A 107 8.59 -8.06 -7.51
C LYS A 107 9.07 -9.18 -6.61
N ASP A 108 8.35 -10.27 -6.63
CA ASP A 108 8.82 -11.50 -6.03
C ASP A 108 9.99 -12.02 -6.90
N THR A 109 11.21 -11.61 -6.52
CA THR A 109 12.45 -12.03 -7.19
C THR A 109 13.02 -13.29 -6.56
N THR A 110 12.40 -13.80 -5.51
CA THR A 110 12.85 -14.99 -4.81
C THR A 110 12.40 -16.24 -5.55
N ILE A 111 13.33 -17.15 -5.75
CA ILE A 111 13.04 -18.51 -6.23
C ILE A 111 12.18 -19.19 -5.16
N ALA A 112 11.14 -19.92 -5.60
CA ALA A 112 10.33 -20.72 -4.67
C ALA A 112 11.22 -21.73 -3.91
N GLY A 113 10.99 -21.84 -2.61
CA GLY A 113 11.74 -22.72 -1.74
C GLY A 113 13.08 -22.13 -1.24
N ILE A 114 14.01 -23.04 -0.93
CA ILE A 114 15.34 -22.67 -0.40
C ILE A 114 16.31 -22.44 -1.54
N HIS A 115 16.93 -21.28 -1.56
CA HIS A 115 17.96 -21.00 -2.56
C HIS A 115 19.22 -21.85 -2.29
N PRO A 116 19.88 -22.43 -3.32
CA PRO A 116 21.06 -23.30 -3.13
C PRO A 116 22.25 -22.62 -2.42
N LYS A 117 22.30 -21.29 -2.42
CA LYS A 117 23.32 -20.50 -1.68
C LYS A 117 22.86 -20.07 -0.29
N ALA A 118 21.71 -20.52 0.18
CA ALA A 118 21.31 -20.36 1.57
C ALA A 118 21.87 -21.52 2.39
N HIS A 119 22.22 -21.25 3.64
CA HIS A 119 22.60 -22.26 4.62
C HIS A 119 21.44 -22.47 5.59
N VAL A 120 20.84 -23.64 5.57
CA VAL A 120 19.72 -23.98 6.45
C VAL A 120 20.07 -25.28 7.18
N GLU A 121 20.13 -25.20 8.51
CA GLU A 121 20.44 -26.33 9.34
C GLU A 121 19.36 -27.42 9.28
N THR A 122 19.76 -28.67 9.44
CA THR A 122 18.87 -29.84 9.25
C THR A 122 17.72 -29.94 10.23
N SER A 123 17.81 -29.27 11.38
CA SER A 123 16.76 -29.26 12.40
C SER A 123 15.70 -28.17 12.20
N VAL A 124 15.84 -27.35 11.14
CA VAL A 124 14.89 -26.29 10.83
C VAL A 124 13.60 -26.90 10.29
N LYS A 125 12.47 -26.42 10.83
CA LYS A 125 11.14 -26.81 10.36
C LYS A 125 10.56 -25.70 9.50
N TYR A 126 10.05 -26.06 8.33
CA TYR A 126 9.39 -25.17 7.37
C TYR A 126 8.52 -26.01 6.42
N ASP A 127 7.62 -25.35 5.70
CA ASP A 127 6.83 -25.99 4.63
C ASP A 127 7.22 -25.46 3.23
N ASP A 128 6.61 -26.02 2.19
CA ASP A 128 6.91 -25.69 0.78
C ASP A 128 6.53 -24.27 0.38
N THR A 129 5.82 -23.51 1.25
CA THR A 129 5.45 -22.11 0.99
C THR A 129 6.54 -21.13 1.40
N VAL A 130 7.53 -21.59 2.19
CA VAL A 130 8.65 -20.76 2.68
C VAL A 130 9.64 -20.51 1.56
N ARG A 131 10.17 -19.31 1.51
CA ARG A 131 11.19 -18.89 0.55
C ARG A 131 12.39 -18.32 1.29
N ILE A 132 13.55 -18.90 1.03
CA ILE A 132 14.81 -18.51 1.66
C ILE A 132 15.78 -18.02 0.59
N ALA A 133 16.12 -16.74 0.65
CA ALA A 133 16.93 -16.06 -0.35
C ALA A 133 18.42 -16.48 -0.29
N PRO A 134 19.20 -16.22 -1.36
CA PRO A 134 20.63 -16.53 -1.38
C PRO A 134 21.37 -15.79 -0.27
N GLY A 135 22.29 -16.50 0.40
CA GLY A 135 23.11 -15.96 1.48
C GLY A 135 22.41 -15.89 2.84
N ALA A 136 21.15 -16.28 2.96
CA ALA A 136 20.48 -16.42 4.25
C ALA A 136 21.09 -17.59 5.03
N VAL A 137 21.21 -17.40 6.36
CA VAL A 137 21.65 -18.44 7.31
C VAL A 137 20.55 -18.66 8.32
N VAL A 138 20.05 -19.89 8.41
CA VAL A 138 19.04 -20.32 9.38
C VAL A 138 19.63 -21.38 10.29
N SER A 139 19.73 -21.03 11.57
CA SER A 139 20.37 -21.87 12.58
C SER A 139 19.47 -23.00 13.08
N ASN A 140 20.07 -23.90 13.87
CA ASN A 140 19.37 -25.06 14.45
C ASN A 140 18.12 -24.66 15.27
N ASN A 141 17.11 -25.53 15.27
CA ASN A 141 15.88 -25.43 16.06
C ASN A 141 15.02 -24.19 15.75
N VAL A 142 15.11 -23.64 14.53
CA VAL A 142 14.20 -22.59 14.06
C VAL A 142 12.96 -23.22 13.46
N ASP A 143 11.79 -22.68 13.82
CA ASP A 143 10.50 -22.98 13.22
C ASP A 143 10.05 -21.79 12.37
N ILE A 144 9.84 -22.01 11.06
CA ILE A 144 9.43 -20.97 10.11
C ILE A 144 7.98 -21.23 9.70
N GLY A 145 7.10 -20.27 9.97
CA GLY A 145 5.69 -20.38 9.60
C GLY A 145 5.46 -20.30 8.09
N SER A 146 4.29 -20.73 7.65
CA SER A 146 3.88 -20.75 6.23
C SER A 146 3.94 -19.35 5.62
N ASN A 147 4.27 -19.28 4.32
CA ASN A 147 4.37 -18.04 3.54
C ASN A 147 5.42 -17.01 4.06
N CYS A 148 6.42 -17.44 4.83
CA CYS A 148 7.55 -16.60 5.18
C CYS A 148 8.51 -16.39 4.00
N LEU A 149 9.09 -15.18 3.92
CA LEU A 149 10.06 -14.73 2.93
C LEU A 149 11.26 -14.09 3.63
#